data_73520656f81db0be1cc802ba27d5bcdb
#
_entry.id   73520656f81db0be1cc802ba27d5bcdb
#
_cell.length_a   1.000
_cell.length_b   1.000
_cell.length_c   1.000
_cell.angle_alpha   90.00
_cell.angle_beta   90.00
_cell.angle_gamma   90.00
#
_symmetry.space_group_name_H-M   'P 1'
#
loop_
_entity.id
_entity.type
_entity.pdbx_description
1 polymer ?
#
loop_
_entity_poly.entity_id
_entity_poly.type
_entity_poly.pdbx_seq_one_letter_code
_entity_poly.pdbx_strand_id
1 'polypeptide(L)'
;APPSRRHILGTDSLGRDVFSQIMEGSQVAFLLGILSATLGVGISTILGTIAAFFGGKIDAYLMRQSDLVLMLPTLPLLFIISAFAELKIWHLAVVLGTIGGLGGTVITIKSQALQVKVKPFVDSARITGGSQMKILFSHVLPNVAPTSLIIYGI
;
A
#
# COMPACT_ATOMS: atom_id res chain seq x y z
N ALA A 1 37.97 -0.77 -5.30
CA ALA A 1 39.01 -1.73 -4.97
C ALA A 1 38.38 -3.08 -4.59
N PRO A 2 39.08 -4.21 -4.74
CA PRO A 2 38.57 -5.53 -4.38
C PRO A 2 38.35 -5.65 -2.85
N PRO A 3 37.58 -6.67 -2.40
CA PRO A 3 37.36 -6.95 -0.98
C PRO A 3 38.67 -7.10 -0.18
N SER A 4 38.71 -6.54 1.01
CA SER A 4 39.89 -6.56 1.90
C SER A 4 39.46 -6.61 3.36
N ARG A 5 40.39 -6.79 4.30
CA ARG A 5 40.08 -6.76 5.73
C ARG A 5 39.55 -5.41 6.23
N ARG A 6 39.82 -4.31 5.53
CA ARG A 6 39.29 -2.98 5.83
C ARG A 6 37.96 -2.68 5.15
N HIS A 7 37.74 -3.28 4.00
CA HIS A 7 36.52 -3.12 3.18
C HIS A 7 36.01 -4.49 2.77
N ILE A 8 35.13 -5.06 3.57
CA ILE A 8 34.67 -6.47 3.46
C ILE A 8 34.10 -6.75 2.06
N LEU A 9 33.33 -5.82 1.49
CA LEU A 9 32.77 -5.90 0.14
C LEU A 9 33.53 -5.04 -0.90
N GLY A 10 34.73 -4.55 -0.53
CA GLY A 10 35.49 -3.66 -1.38
C GLY A 10 34.97 -2.23 -1.41
N THR A 11 35.49 -1.43 -2.35
CA THR A 11 35.07 -0.04 -2.56
C THR A 11 34.53 0.16 -3.96
N ASP A 12 33.59 1.13 -4.11
CA ASP A 12 33.07 1.54 -5.40
C ASP A 12 34.12 2.30 -6.25
N SER A 13 33.72 2.80 -7.43
CA SER A 13 34.57 3.59 -8.30
C SER A 13 35.01 4.93 -7.71
N LEU A 14 34.32 5.43 -6.70
CA LEU A 14 34.58 6.66 -5.97
C LEU A 14 35.37 6.44 -4.65
N GLY A 15 35.79 5.19 -4.39
CA GLY A 15 36.55 4.84 -3.19
C GLY A 15 35.70 4.68 -1.92
N ARG A 16 34.37 4.71 -2.01
CA ARG A 16 33.48 4.54 -0.86
C ARG A 16 33.28 3.08 -0.52
N ASP A 17 33.22 2.74 0.78
CA ASP A 17 33.01 1.37 1.24
C ASP A 17 31.62 0.85 0.92
N VAL A 18 31.55 -0.22 0.13
CA VAL A 18 30.28 -0.81 -0.35
C VAL A 18 29.44 -1.34 0.82
N PHE A 19 30.07 -1.94 1.84
CA PHE A 19 29.37 -2.45 3.01
C PHE A 19 28.66 -1.34 3.78
N SER A 20 29.37 -0.23 4.05
CA SER A 20 28.78 0.93 4.72
C SER A 20 27.61 1.52 3.93
N GLN A 21 27.72 1.63 2.61
CA GLN A 21 26.63 2.12 1.76
C GLN A 21 25.39 1.21 1.80
N ILE A 22 25.58 -0.12 1.82
CA ILE A 22 24.48 -1.07 1.95
C ILE A 22 23.81 -0.90 3.31
N MET A 23 24.59 -0.77 4.39
CA MET A 23 24.03 -0.59 5.75
C MET A 23 23.22 0.70 5.87
N GLU A 24 23.73 1.81 5.38
CA GLU A 24 23.01 3.09 5.37
C GLU A 24 21.77 3.04 4.47
N GLY A 25 21.93 2.52 3.25
CA GLY A 25 20.83 2.39 2.29
C GLY A 25 19.72 1.47 2.77
N SER A 26 20.05 0.38 3.47
CA SER A 26 19.06 -0.56 4.00
C SER A 26 18.18 0.06 5.10
N GLN A 27 18.72 0.92 5.95
CA GLN A 27 17.93 1.64 6.97
C GLN A 27 16.88 2.54 6.32
N VAL A 28 17.30 3.31 5.30
CA VAL A 28 16.40 4.21 4.56
C VAL A 28 15.34 3.40 3.79
N ALA A 29 15.75 2.32 3.12
CA ALA A 29 14.83 1.46 2.38
C ALA A 29 13.80 0.78 3.28
N PHE A 30 14.23 0.31 4.46
CA PHE A 30 13.34 -0.32 5.45
C PHE A 30 12.30 0.67 5.99
N LEU A 31 12.74 1.86 6.38
CA LEU A 31 11.84 2.92 6.86
C LEU A 31 10.85 3.33 5.78
N LEU A 32 11.33 3.55 4.54
CA LEU A 32 10.49 3.87 3.40
C LEU A 32 9.48 2.76 3.11
N GLY A 33 9.93 1.50 3.15
CA GLY A 33 9.07 0.33 2.96
C GLY A 33 7.93 0.27 3.97
N ILE A 34 8.23 0.38 5.28
CA ILE A 34 7.20 0.36 6.33
C ILE A 34 6.20 1.52 6.17
N LEU A 35 6.70 2.75 5.96
CA LEU A 35 5.83 3.91 5.81
C LEU A 35 4.91 3.79 4.60
N SER A 36 5.46 3.43 3.44
CA SER A 36 4.67 3.27 2.21
C SER A 36 3.70 2.10 2.29
N ALA A 37 4.11 0.96 2.87
CA ALA A 37 3.24 -0.19 3.07
C ALA A 37 2.09 0.13 4.03
N THR A 38 2.35 0.79 5.15
CA THR A 38 1.31 1.18 6.11
C THR A 38 0.26 2.10 5.48
N LEU A 39 0.70 3.10 4.70
CA LEU A 39 -0.20 3.97 3.95
C LEU A 39 -0.99 3.20 2.89
N GLY A 40 -0.31 2.35 2.12
CA GLY A 40 -0.93 1.55 1.08
C GLY A 40 -1.98 0.58 1.62
N VAL A 41 -1.67 -0.12 2.73
CA VAL A 41 -2.63 -0.98 3.44
C VAL A 41 -3.87 -0.19 3.87
N GLY A 42 -3.66 0.96 4.53
CA GLY A 42 -4.77 1.80 4.98
C GLY A 42 -5.68 2.22 3.84
N ILE A 43 -5.10 2.78 2.76
CA ILE A 43 -5.85 3.25 1.60
C ILE A 43 -6.60 2.10 0.92
N SER A 44 -5.91 1.00 0.60
CA SER A 44 -6.52 -0.13 -0.12
C SER A 44 -7.60 -0.82 0.71
N THR A 45 -7.40 -0.97 2.02
CA THR A 45 -8.38 -1.59 2.91
C THR A 45 -9.66 -0.77 2.97
N ILE A 46 -9.54 0.54 3.16
CA ILE A 46 -10.72 1.43 3.23
C ILE A 46 -11.45 1.46 1.88
N LEU A 47 -10.74 1.74 0.79
CA LEU A 47 -11.35 1.92 -0.52
C LEU A 47 -11.89 0.62 -1.10
N GLY A 48 -11.14 -0.50 -0.98
CA GLY A 48 -11.59 -1.81 -1.43
C GLY A 48 -12.82 -2.29 -0.67
N THR A 49 -12.85 -2.07 0.66
CA THR A 49 -14.01 -2.44 1.49
C THR A 49 -15.23 -1.57 1.16
N ILE A 50 -15.07 -0.26 0.97
CA ILE A 50 -16.15 0.65 0.56
C ILE A 50 -16.71 0.24 -0.81
N ALA A 51 -15.83 -0.02 -1.78
CA ALA A 51 -16.22 -0.45 -3.12
C ALA A 51 -17.06 -1.74 -3.07
N ALA A 52 -16.59 -2.75 -2.33
CA ALA A 52 -17.30 -4.02 -2.17
C ALA A 52 -18.65 -3.86 -1.42
N PHE A 53 -18.66 -3.05 -0.37
CA PHE A 53 -19.83 -2.90 0.49
C PHE A 53 -20.98 -2.19 -0.20
N PHE A 54 -20.73 -1.02 -0.78
CA PHE A 54 -21.76 -0.22 -1.43
C PHE A 54 -22.05 -0.69 -2.85
N GLY A 55 -21.04 -1.11 -3.60
CA GLY A 55 -21.22 -1.55 -4.99
C GLY A 55 -21.65 -0.43 -5.94
N GLY A 56 -22.24 -0.80 -7.08
CA GLY A 56 -22.86 0.12 -8.04
C GLY A 56 -21.94 1.25 -8.51
N LYS A 57 -22.44 2.51 -8.46
CA LYS A 57 -21.69 3.69 -8.93
C LYS A 57 -20.44 4.00 -8.10
N ILE A 58 -20.47 3.72 -6.79
CA ILE A 58 -19.31 3.93 -5.89
C ILE A 58 -18.20 2.96 -6.28
N ASP A 59 -18.52 1.71 -6.45
CA ASP A 59 -17.58 0.69 -6.91
C ASP A 59 -16.99 1.05 -8.28
N ALA A 60 -17.84 1.36 -9.26
CA ALA A 60 -17.40 1.72 -10.60
C ALA A 60 -16.45 2.93 -10.58
N TYR A 61 -16.74 3.95 -9.77
CA TYR A 61 -15.89 5.13 -9.64
C TYR A 61 -14.51 4.77 -9.02
N LEU A 62 -14.51 4.05 -7.90
CA LEU A 62 -13.27 3.69 -7.20
C LEU A 62 -12.39 2.76 -8.05
N MET A 63 -12.99 1.79 -8.73
CA MET A 63 -12.24 0.90 -9.63
C MET A 63 -11.64 1.66 -10.81
N ARG A 64 -12.36 2.63 -11.36
CA ARG A 64 -11.83 3.48 -12.44
C ARG A 64 -10.62 4.30 -11.99
N GLN A 65 -10.60 4.80 -10.75
CA GLN A 65 -9.42 5.47 -10.20
C GLN A 65 -8.24 4.49 -10.07
N SER A 66 -8.49 3.27 -9.60
CA SER A 66 -7.45 2.22 -9.52
C SER A 66 -6.88 1.88 -10.89
N ASP A 67 -7.72 1.74 -11.91
CA ASP A 67 -7.28 1.47 -13.28
C ASP A 67 -6.39 2.60 -13.82
N LEU A 68 -6.75 3.85 -13.57
CA LEU A 68 -5.92 5.01 -13.97
C LEU A 68 -4.55 4.99 -13.28
N VAL A 69 -4.50 4.67 -11.98
CA VAL A 69 -3.24 4.58 -11.24
C VAL A 69 -2.36 3.44 -11.78
N LEU A 70 -2.96 2.29 -12.14
CA LEU A 70 -2.23 1.16 -12.72
C LEU A 70 -1.62 1.47 -14.09
N MET A 71 -2.18 2.41 -14.85
CA MET A 71 -1.63 2.87 -16.12
C MET A 71 -0.41 3.79 -15.95
N LEU A 72 -0.21 4.36 -14.75
CA LEU A 72 0.90 5.28 -14.51
C LEU A 72 2.22 4.50 -14.34
N PRO A 73 3.22 4.76 -15.16
CA PRO A 73 4.53 4.15 -14.97
C PRO A 73 5.23 4.78 -13.75
N THR A 74 5.27 4.04 -12.64
CA THR A 74 5.72 4.55 -11.32
C THR A 74 7.11 5.17 -11.35
N LEU A 75 8.09 4.51 -11.99
CA LEU A 75 9.47 5.03 -12.05
C LEU A 75 9.57 6.36 -12.83
N PRO A 76 9.05 6.49 -14.06
CA PRO A 76 9.01 7.77 -14.76
C PRO A 76 8.31 8.87 -13.97
N LEU A 77 7.20 8.54 -13.28
CA LEU A 77 6.49 9.49 -12.45
C LEU A 77 7.37 10.01 -11.30
N LEU A 78 8.09 9.13 -10.62
CA LEU A 78 9.02 9.52 -9.56
C LEU A 78 10.15 10.41 -10.08
N PHE A 79 10.70 10.14 -11.26
CA PHE A 79 11.71 10.99 -11.88
C PHE A 79 11.18 12.38 -12.20
N ILE A 80 9.96 12.47 -12.73
CA ILE A 80 9.32 13.76 -13.01
C ILE A 80 9.13 14.55 -11.71
N ILE A 81 8.57 13.93 -10.67
CA ILE A 81 8.33 14.62 -9.39
C ILE A 81 9.66 15.07 -8.77
N SER A 82 10.71 14.25 -8.83
CA SER A 82 12.04 14.60 -8.29
C SER A 82 12.71 15.76 -9.02
N ALA A 83 12.37 16.01 -10.27
CA ALA A 83 12.90 17.13 -11.03
C ALA A 83 12.32 18.49 -10.58
N PHE A 84 11.12 18.48 -10.00
CA PHE A 84 10.42 19.71 -9.55
C PHE A 84 10.46 19.91 -8.04
N ALA A 85 10.77 18.88 -7.26
CA ALA A 85 10.76 18.96 -5.79
C ALA A 85 11.87 18.11 -5.18
N GLU A 86 12.49 18.60 -4.12
CA GLU A 86 13.38 17.79 -3.29
C GLU A 86 12.57 16.70 -2.55
N LEU A 87 12.70 15.46 -2.98
CA LEU A 87 11.99 14.33 -2.39
C LEU A 87 12.69 13.86 -1.12
N LYS A 88 12.12 14.20 0.03
CA LYS A 88 12.46 13.59 1.32
C LYS A 88 11.80 12.22 1.44
N ILE A 89 12.27 11.39 2.38
CA ILE A 89 11.76 10.03 2.61
C ILE A 89 10.23 9.97 2.75
N TRP A 90 9.63 10.93 3.45
CA TRP A 90 8.18 10.98 3.64
C TRP A 90 7.39 11.34 2.37
N HIS A 91 7.96 12.17 1.45
CA HIS A 91 7.33 12.45 0.17
C HIS A 91 7.30 11.18 -0.68
N LEU A 92 8.42 10.44 -0.70
CA LEU A 92 8.50 9.14 -1.38
C LEU A 92 7.54 8.12 -0.77
N ALA A 93 7.46 8.04 0.56
CA ALA A 93 6.55 7.14 1.25
C ALA A 93 5.08 7.43 0.91
N VAL A 94 4.69 8.71 0.88
CA VAL A 94 3.32 9.12 0.52
C VAL A 94 3.02 8.79 -0.94
N VAL A 95 3.92 9.12 -1.86
CA VAL A 95 3.72 8.83 -3.29
C VAL A 95 3.61 7.33 -3.53
N LEU A 96 4.59 6.54 -3.04
CA LEU A 96 4.61 5.09 -3.23
C LEU A 96 3.45 4.40 -2.50
N GLY A 97 3.14 4.82 -1.27
CA GLY A 97 2.02 4.29 -0.51
C GLY A 97 0.66 4.58 -1.17
N THR A 98 0.50 5.78 -1.73
CA THR A 98 -0.73 6.15 -2.45
C THR A 98 -0.87 5.37 -3.76
N ILE A 99 0.18 5.29 -4.57
CA ILE A 99 0.16 4.51 -5.81
C ILE A 99 -0.09 3.02 -5.51
N GLY A 100 0.62 2.45 -4.54
CA GLY A 100 0.42 1.06 -4.13
C GLY A 100 -0.98 0.81 -3.57
N GLY A 101 -1.47 1.73 -2.73
CA GLY A 101 -2.78 1.64 -2.08
C GLY A 101 -3.96 1.83 -3.02
N LEU A 102 -3.86 2.71 -4.02
CA LEU A 102 -4.89 2.95 -5.02
C LEU A 102 -4.83 1.97 -6.21
N GLY A 103 -3.68 1.32 -6.43
CA GLY A 103 -3.48 0.41 -7.56
C GLY A 103 -4.14 -0.95 -7.40
N GLY A 104 -3.47 -2.01 -7.87
CA GLY A 104 -4.00 -3.38 -7.89
C GLY A 104 -4.43 -3.94 -6.54
N THR A 105 -3.88 -3.45 -5.44
CA THR A 105 -4.19 -3.92 -4.10
C THR A 105 -5.63 -3.61 -3.68
N VAL A 106 -6.20 -2.46 -4.12
CA VAL A 106 -7.63 -2.14 -3.90
C VAL A 106 -8.53 -3.22 -4.50
N ILE A 107 -8.20 -3.71 -5.70
CA ILE A 107 -8.97 -4.74 -6.41
C ILE A 107 -8.95 -6.05 -5.63
N THR A 108 -7.77 -6.43 -5.12
CA THR A 108 -7.60 -7.63 -4.31
C THR A 108 -8.37 -7.54 -2.99
N ILE A 109 -8.27 -6.42 -2.29
CA ILE A 109 -9.01 -6.17 -1.04
C ILE A 109 -10.52 -6.15 -1.29
N LYS A 110 -10.98 -5.53 -2.38
CA LYS A 110 -12.39 -5.58 -2.78
C LYS A 110 -12.89 -7.02 -2.93
N SER A 111 -12.12 -7.89 -3.59
CA SER A 111 -12.47 -9.31 -3.74
C SER A 111 -12.64 -10.00 -2.39
N GLN A 112 -11.75 -9.75 -1.43
CA GLN A 112 -11.86 -10.26 -0.06
C GLN A 112 -13.08 -9.69 0.69
N ALA A 113 -13.30 -8.39 0.56
CA ALA A 113 -14.44 -7.73 1.20
C ALA A 113 -15.78 -8.23 0.67
N LEU A 114 -15.88 -8.59 -0.61
CA LEU A 114 -17.07 -9.23 -1.18
C LEU A 114 -17.36 -10.59 -0.52
N GLN A 115 -16.33 -11.38 -0.21
CA GLN A 115 -16.48 -12.66 0.50
C GLN A 115 -16.91 -12.46 1.95
N VAL A 116 -16.42 -11.41 2.63
CA VAL A 116 -16.82 -11.08 4.01
C VAL A 116 -18.25 -10.56 4.05
N LYS A 117 -18.66 -9.75 3.07
CA LYS A 117 -19.99 -9.11 3.00
C LYS A 117 -21.15 -10.11 3.00
N VAL A 118 -20.95 -11.32 2.47
CA VAL A 118 -21.98 -12.35 2.38
C VAL A 118 -21.98 -13.36 3.55
N LYS A 119 -21.17 -13.09 4.58
CA LYS A 119 -21.11 -13.98 5.75
C LYS A 119 -22.33 -13.78 6.67
N PRO A 120 -22.79 -14.84 7.35
CA PRO A 120 -24.00 -14.82 8.18
C PRO A 120 -24.01 -13.75 9.29
N PHE A 121 -22.85 -13.41 9.86
CA PHE A 121 -22.77 -12.38 10.89
C PHE A 121 -23.09 -10.96 10.36
N VAL A 122 -22.81 -10.70 9.07
CA VAL A 122 -23.17 -9.43 8.42
C VAL A 122 -24.67 -9.34 8.23
N ASP A 123 -25.30 -10.43 7.81
CA ASP A 123 -26.76 -10.50 7.66
C ASP A 123 -27.48 -10.39 9.01
N SER A 124 -26.96 -11.04 10.05
CA SER A 124 -27.48 -10.89 11.42
C SER A 124 -27.43 -9.43 11.89
N ALA A 125 -26.33 -8.72 11.60
CA ALA A 125 -26.20 -7.30 11.94
C ALA A 125 -27.20 -6.41 11.17
N ARG A 126 -27.59 -6.80 9.95
CA ARG A 126 -28.64 -6.10 9.19
C ARG A 126 -30.03 -6.34 9.77
N ILE A 127 -30.34 -7.59 10.11
CA ILE A 127 -31.65 -7.96 10.68
C ILE A 127 -31.88 -7.27 12.04
N THR A 128 -30.84 -7.07 12.85
CA THR A 128 -30.90 -6.35 14.12
C THR A 128 -30.98 -4.83 13.96
N GLY A 129 -31.12 -4.31 12.74
CA GLY A 129 -31.33 -2.87 12.50
C GLY A 129 -30.04 -2.03 12.50
N GLY A 130 -28.88 -2.66 12.34
CA GLY A 130 -27.60 -1.94 12.24
C GLY A 130 -27.56 -1.04 11.01
N SER A 131 -27.12 0.23 11.21
CA SER A 131 -26.91 1.13 10.06
C SER A 131 -25.81 0.63 9.14
N GLN A 132 -25.88 0.94 7.85
CA GLN A 132 -24.89 0.50 6.86
C GLN A 132 -23.45 0.89 7.25
N MET A 133 -23.24 2.11 7.76
CA MET A 133 -21.93 2.57 8.20
C MET A 133 -21.44 1.79 9.44
N LYS A 134 -22.32 1.50 10.40
CA LYS A 134 -21.96 0.67 11.56
C LYS A 134 -21.57 -0.74 11.13
N ILE A 135 -22.29 -1.35 10.21
CA ILE A 135 -21.97 -2.69 9.68
C ILE A 135 -20.61 -2.67 8.97
N LEU A 136 -20.39 -1.66 8.11
CA LEU A 136 -19.13 -1.50 7.39
C LEU A 136 -17.93 -1.41 8.36
N PHE A 137 -17.96 -0.45 9.29
CA PHE A 137 -16.80 -0.18 10.15
C PHE A 137 -16.64 -1.16 11.31
N SER A 138 -17.72 -1.73 11.84
CA SER A 138 -17.65 -2.63 13.01
C SER A 138 -17.59 -4.11 12.64
N HIS A 139 -18.05 -4.50 11.46
CA HIS A 139 -18.15 -5.91 11.08
C HIS A 139 -17.35 -6.26 9.82
N VAL A 140 -17.43 -5.46 8.76
CA VAL A 140 -16.76 -5.82 7.49
C VAL A 140 -15.30 -5.41 7.49
N LEU A 141 -15.01 -4.14 7.74
CA LEU A 141 -13.65 -3.59 7.70
C LEU A 141 -12.66 -4.33 8.63
N PRO A 142 -13.00 -4.60 9.93
CA PRO A 142 -12.07 -5.30 10.81
C PRO A 142 -11.80 -6.76 10.41
N ASN A 143 -12.73 -7.39 9.67
CA ASN A 143 -12.55 -8.75 9.17
C ASN A 143 -11.75 -8.80 7.85
N VAL A 144 -11.64 -7.70 7.13
CA VAL A 144 -10.83 -7.56 5.92
C VAL A 144 -9.40 -7.09 6.25
N ALA A 145 -9.22 -6.27 7.27
CA ALA A 145 -7.94 -5.68 7.66
C ALA A 145 -6.80 -6.69 7.86
N PRO A 146 -6.98 -7.84 8.54
CA PRO A 146 -5.90 -8.83 8.68
C PRO A 146 -5.42 -9.39 7.34
N THR A 147 -6.32 -9.59 6.39
CA THR A 147 -5.96 -10.07 5.05
C THR A 147 -5.15 -9.02 4.28
N SER A 148 -5.46 -7.74 4.44
CA SER A 148 -4.70 -6.67 3.81
C SER A 148 -3.27 -6.57 4.34
N LEU A 149 -3.05 -6.78 5.63
CA LEU A 149 -1.71 -6.84 6.22
C LEU A 149 -0.87 -7.97 5.60
N ILE A 150 -1.46 -9.17 5.46
CA ILE A 150 -0.79 -10.32 4.84
C ILE A 150 -0.41 -10.02 3.38
N ILE A 151 -1.29 -9.37 2.61
CA ILE A 151 -1.03 -9.03 1.19
C ILE A 151 0.16 -8.08 1.05
N TYR A 152 0.35 -7.18 2.01
CA TYR A 152 1.49 -6.26 2.03
C TYR A 152 2.74 -6.82 2.69
N GLY A 153 2.68 -8.04 3.27
CA GLY A 153 3.81 -8.71 3.91
C GLY A 153 4.20 -8.10 5.28
N ILE A 154 3.22 -7.54 5.97
CA ILE A 154 3.39 -6.97 7.32
C ILE A 154 2.77 -7.89 8.37
#